data_ace341cca675d55823af82b0e749f718
#
_entry.id   ace341cca675d55823af82b0e749f718
#
_cell.length_a   1.000
_cell.length_b   1.000
_cell.length_c   1.000
_cell.angle_alpha   90.00
_cell.angle_beta   90.00
_cell.angle_gamma   90.00
#
_symmetry.space_group_name_H-M   'P 1'
#
loop_
_entity.id
_entity.type
_entity.pdbx_description
1 polymer ?
#
loop_
_entity_poly.entity_id
_entity_poly.type
_entity_poly.pdbx_seq_one_letter_code
_entity_poly.pdbx_strand_id
1 'polypeptide(L)'
;MWWSNLFVDMNKANFFNFSFLPKYASYFVDGVLNTLALSIVAVLLAVIPALLLALMRLSKNRFIHGLSGAYIAVFRSTPLMVQLAIIYFGIFYIIQVPRVYIGFIRLDMFIPFVVSLALNSSAYVAEIFRAGILAVDSGQTEAARSLGLSQWQAMKLVVLPQAVKDVLPALANEVVTMVKESSVCSAYGMGELMFAAKNVSGTTLISVGPFVFIALIYFCINFPASKAIEAIERRMRRGDKR
;
A
#
# COMPACT_ATOMS: atom_id res chain seq x y z
N MET A 1 -28.67 -25.89 19.80
CA MET A 1 -29.42 -24.74 20.30
C MET A 1 -28.64 -23.41 20.31
N TRP A 2 -27.32 -23.39 20.45
CA TRP A 2 -26.52 -22.17 20.35
C TRP A 2 -26.53 -21.58 18.92
N TRP A 3 -26.45 -22.45 17.90
CA TRP A 3 -26.49 -22.05 16.49
C TRP A 3 -27.81 -21.43 16.01
N SER A 4 -28.95 -21.85 16.56
CA SER A 4 -30.26 -21.30 16.18
C SER A 4 -30.45 -19.85 16.59
N ASN A 5 -29.81 -19.43 17.70
CA ASN A 5 -29.87 -18.06 18.18
C ASN A 5 -28.92 -17.15 17.41
N LEU A 6 -27.82 -17.69 16.81
CA LEU A 6 -26.82 -16.91 16.10
C LEU A 6 -27.46 -16.12 14.92
N PHE A 7 -28.29 -16.76 14.10
CA PHE A 7 -28.95 -16.07 12.97
C PHE A 7 -29.96 -15.02 13.45
N VAL A 8 -30.65 -15.25 14.55
CA VAL A 8 -31.55 -14.27 15.16
C VAL A 8 -30.78 -13.09 15.68
N ASP A 9 -29.62 -13.30 16.30
CA ASP A 9 -28.73 -12.26 16.83
C ASP A 9 -28.04 -11.50 15.71
N MET A 10 -27.65 -12.15 14.61
CA MET A 10 -27.14 -11.50 13.39
C MET A 10 -28.18 -10.58 12.76
N ASN A 11 -29.46 -10.96 12.77
CA ASN A 11 -30.52 -10.08 12.27
C ASN A 11 -30.73 -8.85 13.16
N LYS A 12 -30.63 -9.02 14.50
CA LYS A 12 -30.66 -7.89 15.45
C LYS A 12 -29.46 -6.94 15.24
N ALA A 13 -28.29 -7.44 14.87
CA ALA A 13 -27.10 -6.65 14.55
C ALA A 13 -27.15 -6.04 13.14
N ASN A 14 -28.23 -6.23 12.38
CA ASN A 14 -28.41 -5.69 11.03
C ASN A 14 -27.28 -6.06 10.05
N PHE A 15 -26.74 -7.28 10.11
CA PHE A 15 -25.64 -7.74 9.23
C PHE A 15 -25.97 -7.61 7.74
N PHE A 16 -27.20 -7.94 7.36
CA PHE A 16 -27.68 -7.94 5.97
C PHE A 16 -28.64 -6.78 5.67
N ASN A 17 -28.66 -5.75 6.49
CA ASN A 17 -29.45 -4.57 6.23
C ASN A 17 -28.69 -3.60 5.31
N PHE A 18 -29.07 -3.55 4.05
CA PHE A 18 -28.51 -2.70 3.01
C PHE A 18 -29.45 -1.55 2.59
N SER A 19 -30.46 -1.24 3.40
CA SER A 19 -31.45 -0.18 3.10
C SER A 19 -30.85 1.22 2.97
N PHE A 20 -29.62 1.41 3.44
CA PHE A 20 -28.88 2.67 3.32
C PHE A 20 -28.37 2.94 1.89
N LEU A 21 -28.21 1.93 1.04
CA LEU A 21 -27.54 2.03 -0.27
C LEU A 21 -28.16 3.09 -1.19
N PRO A 22 -29.50 3.16 -1.39
CA PRO A 22 -30.06 4.14 -2.32
C PRO A 22 -29.74 5.58 -1.95
N LYS A 23 -29.60 5.86 -0.64
CA LYS A 23 -29.33 7.22 -0.13
C LYS A 23 -27.83 7.57 -0.08
N TYR A 24 -26.97 6.58 0.19
CA TYR A 24 -25.56 6.80 0.48
C TYR A 24 -24.60 6.22 -0.55
N ALA A 25 -25.09 5.76 -1.72
CA ALA A 25 -24.26 5.15 -2.76
C ALA A 25 -23.09 6.06 -3.19
N SER A 26 -23.30 7.36 -3.35
CA SER A 26 -22.26 8.32 -3.69
C SER A 26 -21.12 8.39 -2.67
N TYR A 27 -21.43 8.27 -1.38
CA TYR A 27 -20.40 8.24 -0.33
C TYR A 27 -19.43 7.06 -0.48
N PHE A 28 -19.98 5.89 -0.86
CA PHE A 28 -19.14 4.70 -1.10
C PHE A 28 -18.33 4.83 -2.40
N VAL A 29 -18.89 5.45 -3.44
CA VAL A 29 -18.15 5.71 -4.68
C VAL A 29 -17.00 6.66 -4.42
N ASP A 30 -17.22 7.79 -3.75
CA ASP A 30 -16.16 8.73 -3.39
C ASP A 30 -15.13 8.07 -2.46
N GLY A 31 -15.59 7.23 -1.53
CA GLY A 31 -14.73 6.43 -0.66
C GLY A 31 -13.81 5.50 -1.43
N VAL A 32 -14.33 4.77 -2.43
CA VAL A 32 -13.53 3.90 -3.32
C VAL A 32 -12.51 4.72 -4.08
N LEU A 33 -12.92 5.84 -4.69
CA LEU A 33 -12.03 6.70 -5.48
C LEU A 33 -10.89 7.26 -4.62
N ASN A 34 -11.19 7.74 -3.41
CA ASN A 34 -10.19 8.22 -2.47
C ASN A 34 -9.25 7.10 -2.00
N THR A 35 -9.77 5.91 -1.68
CA THR A 35 -8.97 4.73 -1.31
C THR A 35 -7.98 4.37 -2.41
N LEU A 36 -8.44 4.27 -3.66
CA LEU A 36 -7.59 3.94 -4.81
C LEU A 36 -6.57 5.05 -5.09
N ALA A 37 -7.00 6.31 -5.06
CA ALA A 37 -6.11 7.45 -5.27
C ALA A 37 -5.01 7.50 -4.21
N LEU A 38 -5.35 7.39 -2.90
CA LEU A 38 -4.38 7.34 -1.82
C LEU A 38 -3.36 6.20 -2.02
N SER A 39 -3.85 5.01 -2.31
CA SER A 39 -3.01 3.80 -2.40
C SER A 39 -2.05 3.87 -3.58
N ILE A 40 -2.55 4.23 -4.76
CA ILE A 40 -1.74 4.30 -5.98
C ILE A 40 -0.71 5.44 -5.86
N VAL A 41 -1.14 6.64 -5.46
CA VAL A 41 -0.25 7.79 -5.36
C VAL A 41 0.80 7.59 -4.26
N ALA A 42 0.43 7.00 -3.11
CA ALA A 42 1.37 6.71 -2.04
C ALA A 42 2.48 5.74 -2.50
N VAL A 43 2.13 4.63 -3.16
CA VAL A 43 3.14 3.68 -3.66
C VAL A 43 3.99 4.30 -4.75
N LEU A 44 3.42 5.06 -5.69
CA LEU A 44 4.21 5.75 -6.72
C LEU A 44 5.20 6.76 -6.12
N LEU A 45 4.77 7.54 -5.13
CA LEU A 45 5.65 8.46 -4.42
C LEU A 45 6.72 7.72 -3.57
N ALA A 46 6.42 6.53 -3.09
CA ALA A 46 7.36 5.71 -2.32
C ALA A 46 8.51 5.14 -3.17
N VAL A 47 8.33 4.96 -4.48
CA VAL A 47 9.31 4.29 -5.36
C VAL A 47 10.67 4.97 -5.32
N ILE A 48 10.71 6.29 -5.44
CA ILE A 48 11.99 7.04 -5.49
C ILE A 48 12.74 6.95 -4.15
N PRO A 49 12.16 7.31 -3.00
CA PRO A 49 12.85 7.16 -1.72
C PRO A 49 13.17 5.69 -1.41
N ALA A 50 12.33 4.74 -1.79
CA ALA A 50 12.61 3.32 -1.62
C ALA A 50 13.84 2.86 -2.42
N LEU A 51 13.98 3.31 -3.67
CA LEU A 51 15.16 2.99 -4.48
C LEU A 51 16.44 3.53 -3.84
N LEU A 52 16.39 4.79 -3.35
CA LEU A 52 17.52 5.38 -2.64
C LEU A 52 17.88 4.59 -1.36
N LEU A 53 16.88 4.23 -0.56
CA LEU A 53 17.07 3.42 0.65
C LEU A 53 17.64 2.03 0.32
N ALA A 54 17.18 1.37 -0.73
CA ALA A 54 17.69 0.08 -1.18
C ALA A 54 19.17 0.18 -1.61
N LEU A 55 19.52 1.21 -2.40
CA LEU A 55 20.90 1.44 -2.80
C LEU A 55 21.81 1.75 -1.60
N MET A 56 21.33 2.54 -0.64
CA MET A 56 22.03 2.80 0.63
C MET A 56 22.24 1.51 1.42
N ARG A 57 21.25 0.60 1.46
CA ARG A 57 21.35 -0.71 2.13
C ARG A 57 22.36 -1.66 1.46
N LEU A 58 22.59 -1.52 0.17
CA LEU A 58 23.60 -2.28 -0.58
C LEU A 58 25.00 -1.64 -0.56
N SER A 59 25.12 -0.45 0.04
CA SER A 59 26.41 0.27 0.13
C SER A 59 27.39 -0.43 1.07
N LYS A 60 28.68 -0.43 0.69
CA LYS A 60 29.78 -0.88 1.55
C LYS A 60 30.11 0.09 2.68
N ASN A 61 29.65 1.34 2.59
CA ASN A 61 29.81 2.33 3.65
C ASN A 61 28.88 2.01 4.82
N ARG A 62 29.45 1.68 5.97
CA ARG A 62 28.72 1.27 7.18
C ARG A 62 27.76 2.35 7.69
N PHE A 63 28.10 3.64 7.54
CA PHE A 63 27.26 4.74 7.98
C PHE A 63 26.01 4.85 7.10
N ILE A 64 26.17 4.84 5.77
CA ILE A 64 25.07 4.89 4.80
C ILE A 64 24.16 3.67 4.97
N HIS A 65 24.75 2.48 5.09
CA HIS A 65 24.03 1.23 5.35
C HIS A 65 23.24 1.29 6.65
N GLY A 66 23.85 1.79 7.73
CA GLY A 66 23.20 1.92 9.04
C GLY A 66 22.05 2.92 9.04
N LEU A 67 22.21 4.06 8.38
CA LEU A 67 21.18 5.11 8.29
C LEU A 67 19.90 4.58 7.58
N SER A 68 20.06 3.94 6.43
CA SER A 68 18.91 3.34 5.74
C SER A 68 18.30 2.19 6.55
N GLY A 69 19.12 1.40 7.24
CA GLY A 69 18.65 0.35 8.14
C GLY A 69 17.82 0.89 9.29
N ALA A 70 18.24 1.99 9.91
CA ALA A 70 17.50 2.65 10.98
C ALA A 70 16.13 3.16 10.48
N TYR A 71 16.09 3.83 9.32
CA TYR A 71 14.83 4.27 8.72
C TYR A 71 13.86 3.10 8.51
N ILE A 72 14.33 2.06 7.81
CA ILE A 72 13.51 0.87 7.52
C ILE A 72 13.03 0.21 8.81
N ALA A 73 13.91 0.08 9.82
CA ALA A 73 13.55 -0.51 11.11
C ALA A 73 12.46 0.31 11.82
N VAL A 74 12.58 1.64 11.87
CA VAL A 74 11.58 2.51 12.51
C VAL A 74 10.22 2.35 11.85
N PHE A 75 10.14 2.50 10.52
CA PHE A 75 8.85 2.44 9.82
C PHE A 75 8.21 1.05 9.83
N ARG A 76 9.00 -0.03 9.82
CA ARG A 76 8.48 -1.40 9.85
C ARG A 76 8.19 -1.93 11.25
N SER A 77 8.72 -1.29 12.30
CA SER A 77 8.54 -1.72 13.70
C SER A 77 7.56 -0.85 14.49
N THR A 78 7.04 0.23 13.90
CA THR A 78 6.06 1.09 14.55
C THR A 78 4.69 0.99 13.86
N PRO A 79 3.56 1.10 14.62
CA PRO A 79 2.23 1.03 14.02
C PRO A 79 1.99 2.17 13.02
N LEU A 80 1.44 1.84 11.84
CA LEU A 80 1.09 2.83 10.82
C LEU A 80 0.20 3.96 11.38
N MET A 81 -0.77 3.62 12.23
CA MET A 81 -1.66 4.61 12.85
C MET A 81 -0.88 5.68 13.65
N VAL A 82 0.18 5.28 14.37
CA VAL A 82 1.03 6.21 15.13
C VAL A 82 1.85 7.09 14.19
N GLN A 83 2.37 6.53 13.10
CA GLN A 83 3.11 7.29 12.08
C GLN A 83 2.22 8.35 11.44
N LEU A 84 0.98 8.00 11.07
CA LEU A 84 -0.03 8.93 10.56
C LEU A 84 -0.29 10.07 11.55
N ALA A 85 -0.46 9.75 12.84
CA ALA A 85 -0.67 10.77 13.88
C ALA A 85 0.50 11.76 13.98
N ILE A 86 1.73 11.25 14.02
CA ILE A 86 2.93 12.08 14.13
C ILE A 86 3.07 13.00 12.91
N ILE A 87 2.83 12.49 11.72
CA ILE A 87 2.97 13.28 10.49
C ILE A 87 1.82 14.29 10.36
N TYR A 88 0.58 13.86 10.59
CA TYR A 88 -0.59 14.72 10.45
C TYR A 88 -0.63 15.84 11.51
N PHE A 89 -0.52 15.48 12.79
CA PHE A 89 -0.58 16.44 13.89
C PHE A 89 0.77 17.12 14.18
N GLY A 90 1.89 16.55 13.77
CA GLY A 90 3.21 17.15 13.94
C GLY A 90 3.60 18.00 12.73
N ILE A 91 3.91 17.36 11.60
CA ILE A 91 4.46 18.04 10.43
C ILE A 91 3.42 18.94 9.76
N PHE A 92 2.22 18.40 9.48
CA PHE A 92 1.17 19.13 8.75
C PHE A 92 0.36 20.09 9.63
N TYR A 93 0.54 20.06 10.96
CA TYR A 93 0.10 21.15 11.82
C TYR A 93 0.91 22.44 11.56
N ILE A 94 2.20 22.28 11.26
CA ILE A 94 3.11 23.39 10.94
C ILE A 94 2.97 23.79 9.46
N ILE A 95 2.97 22.80 8.57
CA ILE A 95 2.82 23.00 7.11
C ILE A 95 1.32 22.95 6.78
N GLN A 96 0.65 24.09 6.89
CA GLN A 96 -0.78 24.15 6.62
C GLN A 96 -1.07 23.98 5.12
N VAL A 97 -1.78 22.89 4.78
CA VAL A 97 -2.29 22.66 3.42
C VAL A 97 -3.65 23.36 3.30
N PRO A 98 -3.87 24.20 2.25
CA PRO A 98 -5.14 24.89 2.08
C PRO A 98 -6.29 23.90 1.79
N ARG A 99 -7.49 24.23 2.27
CA ARG A 99 -8.72 23.48 1.99
C ARG A 99 -9.20 23.72 0.56
N VAL A 100 -8.61 23.00 -0.36
CA VAL A 100 -8.97 23.05 -1.78
C VAL A 100 -9.45 21.66 -2.21
N TYR A 101 -10.46 21.63 -3.06
CA TYR A 101 -10.97 20.42 -3.68
C TYR A 101 -10.50 20.33 -5.14
N ILE A 102 -9.97 19.18 -5.52
CA ILE A 102 -9.69 18.82 -6.91
C ILE A 102 -10.57 17.59 -7.21
N GLY A 103 -11.72 17.84 -7.86
CA GLY A 103 -12.74 16.80 -8.00
C GLY A 103 -13.25 16.31 -6.65
N PHE A 104 -13.13 15.01 -6.40
CA PHE A 104 -13.50 14.37 -5.13
C PHE A 104 -12.39 14.44 -4.06
N ILE A 105 -11.19 14.88 -4.40
CA ILE A 105 -10.02 14.92 -3.51
C ILE A 105 -9.99 16.21 -2.72
N ARG A 106 -9.99 16.12 -1.39
CA ARG A 106 -9.77 17.24 -0.46
C ARG A 106 -8.31 17.31 -0.07
N LEU A 107 -7.56 18.30 -0.58
CA LEU A 107 -6.11 18.37 -0.50
C LEU A 107 -5.56 18.46 0.94
N ASP A 108 -6.21 19.21 1.83
CA ASP A 108 -5.79 19.35 3.23
C ASP A 108 -5.81 18.04 4.02
N MET A 109 -6.57 17.05 3.53
CA MET A 109 -6.58 15.70 4.08
C MET A 109 -5.71 14.75 3.24
N PHE A 110 -5.82 14.84 1.92
CA PHE A 110 -5.16 13.90 1.00
C PHE A 110 -3.62 13.99 1.10
N ILE A 111 -3.05 15.20 1.07
CA ILE A 111 -1.59 15.39 1.05
C ILE A 111 -0.92 14.83 2.32
N PRO A 112 -1.37 15.16 3.55
CA PRO A 112 -0.78 14.57 4.76
C PRO A 112 -0.78 13.04 4.77
N PHE A 113 -1.92 12.45 4.38
CA PHE A 113 -2.05 10.99 4.43
C PHE A 113 -1.29 10.29 3.31
N VAL A 114 -1.30 10.83 2.10
CA VAL A 114 -0.52 10.24 1.00
C VAL A 114 0.98 10.31 1.27
N VAL A 115 1.48 11.39 1.88
CA VAL A 115 2.88 11.51 2.29
C VAL A 115 3.21 10.50 3.39
N SER A 116 2.35 10.37 4.40
CA SER A 116 2.55 9.42 5.50
C SER A 116 2.59 7.98 5.00
N LEU A 117 1.64 7.60 4.14
CA LEU A 117 1.57 6.29 3.52
C LEU A 117 2.79 6.04 2.61
N ALA A 118 3.24 7.05 1.86
CA ALA A 118 4.41 6.94 1.01
C ALA A 118 5.71 6.72 1.81
N LEU A 119 5.88 7.42 2.93
CA LEU A 119 7.03 7.21 3.82
C LEU A 119 7.02 5.80 4.41
N ASN A 120 5.87 5.32 4.86
CA ASN A 120 5.72 3.95 5.34
C ASN A 120 6.04 2.94 4.23
N SER A 121 5.34 3.04 3.09
CA SER A 121 5.54 2.13 1.95
C SER A 121 6.96 2.16 1.41
N SER A 122 7.67 3.31 1.47
CA SER A 122 9.06 3.37 1.03
C SER A 122 10.00 2.42 1.78
N ALA A 123 9.72 2.13 3.06
CA ALA A 123 10.49 1.16 3.83
C ALA A 123 10.25 -0.28 3.37
N TYR A 124 9.01 -0.62 3.02
CA TYR A 124 8.66 -1.95 2.49
C TYR A 124 9.16 -2.14 1.06
N VAL A 125 8.94 -1.14 0.20
CA VAL A 125 9.39 -1.16 -1.21
C VAL A 125 10.93 -1.18 -1.30
N ALA A 126 11.64 -0.52 -0.38
CA ALA A 126 13.10 -0.60 -0.30
C ALA A 126 13.60 -2.04 -0.07
N GLU A 127 12.93 -2.79 0.80
CA GLU A 127 13.25 -4.20 1.02
C GLU A 127 12.86 -5.07 -0.19
N ILE A 128 11.76 -4.75 -0.89
CA ILE A 128 11.40 -5.41 -2.16
C ILE A 128 12.51 -5.22 -3.20
N PHE A 129 12.99 -4.00 -3.40
CA PHE A 129 14.11 -3.72 -4.31
C PHE A 129 15.38 -4.44 -3.90
N ARG A 130 15.75 -4.37 -2.62
CA ARG A 130 16.93 -5.05 -2.10
C ARG A 130 16.84 -6.56 -2.28
N ALA A 131 15.71 -7.16 -1.93
CA ALA A 131 15.48 -8.60 -2.08
C ALA A 131 15.53 -9.04 -3.54
N GLY A 132 14.90 -8.30 -4.46
CA GLY A 132 14.93 -8.60 -5.89
C GLY A 132 16.33 -8.53 -6.49
N ILE A 133 17.17 -7.56 -6.08
CA ILE A 133 18.56 -7.47 -6.52
C ILE A 133 19.39 -8.65 -5.99
N LEU A 134 19.20 -9.03 -4.72
CA LEU A 134 19.92 -10.12 -4.07
C LEU A 134 19.44 -11.51 -4.49
N ALA A 135 18.27 -11.62 -5.08
CA ALA A 135 17.73 -12.87 -5.61
C ALA A 135 18.40 -13.32 -6.91
N VAL A 136 19.04 -12.39 -7.63
CA VAL A 136 19.82 -12.74 -8.83
C VAL A 136 21.08 -13.50 -8.42
N ASP A 137 21.31 -14.66 -9.04
CA ASP A 137 22.45 -15.52 -8.77
C ASP A 137 23.78 -14.76 -8.93
N SER A 138 24.68 -14.87 -7.95
CA SER A 138 25.98 -14.18 -7.96
C SER A 138 26.84 -14.60 -9.14
N GLY A 139 26.70 -15.83 -9.63
CA GLY A 139 27.38 -16.34 -10.81
C GLY A 139 27.08 -15.54 -12.07
N GLN A 140 25.89 -14.90 -12.17
CA GLN A 140 25.57 -13.97 -13.27
C GLN A 140 26.50 -12.74 -13.26
N THR A 141 26.76 -12.20 -12.07
CA THR A 141 27.70 -11.08 -11.91
C THR A 141 29.12 -11.52 -12.18
N GLU A 142 29.55 -12.69 -11.69
CA GLU A 142 30.87 -13.25 -11.89
C GLU A 142 31.15 -13.54 -13.38
N ALA A 143 30.20 -14.17 -14.08
CA ALA A 143 30.30 -14.43 -15.52
C ALA A 143 30.37 -13.12 -16.32
N ALA A 144 29.54 -12.13 -16.01
CA ALA A 144 29.60 -10.82 -16.66
C ALA A 144 30.97 -10.14 -16.44
N ARG A 145 31.51 -10.23 -15.22
CA ARG A 145 32.87 -9.71 -14.89
C ARG A 145 33.96 -10.44 -15.63
N SER A 146 33.87 -11.75 -15.79
CA SER A 146 34.82 -12.57 -16.53
C SER A 146 34.86 -12.23 -18.04
N LEU A 147 33.73 -11.75 -18.58
CA LEU A 147 33.61 -11.21 -19.94
C LEU A 147 34.14 -9.76 -20.09
N GLY A 148 34.72 -9.18 -19.03
CA GLY A 148 35.33 -7.85 -19.07
C GLY A 148 34.35 -6.69 -18.72
N LEU A 149 33.10 -6.96 -18.34
CA LEU A 149 32.19 -5.91 -17.91
C LEU A 149 32.65 -5.30 -16.58
N SER A 150 32.53 -3.98 -16.43
CA SER A 150 32.73 -3.33 -15.15
C SER A 150 31.61 -3.72 -14.18
N GLN A 151 31.79 -3.51 -12.87
CA GLN A 151 30.76 -3.78 -11.85
C GLN A 151 29.42 -3.07 -12.17
N TRP A 152 29.49 -1.83 -12.63
CA TRP A 152 28.33 -1.05 -13.03
C TRP A 152 27.65 -1.61 -14.29
N GLN A 153 28.42 -2.01 -15.28
CA GLN A 153 27.89 -2.64 -16.49
C GLN A 153 27.22 -3.99 -16.18
N ALA A 154 27.84 -4.84 -15.35
CA ALA A 154 27.25 -6.08 -14.88
C ALA A 154 25.93 -5.83 -14.15
N MET A 155 25.89 -4.85 -13.24
CA MET A 155 24.66 -4.45 -12.55
C MET A 155 23.59 -4.00 -13.53
N LYS A 156 23.90 -3.07 -14.44
CA LYS A 156 22.92 -2.46 -15.34
C LYS A 156 22.42 -3.41 -16.43
N LEU A 157 23.32 -4.21 -17.01
CA LEU A 157 23.02 -5.02 -18.20
C LEU A 157 22.58 -6.45 -17.88
N VAL A 158 22.96 -6.98 -16.70
CA VAL A 158 22.70 -8.37 -16.33
C VAL A 158 21.81 -8.48 -15.10
N VAL A 159 22.17 -7.84 -13.99
CA VAL A 159 21.45 -8.00 -12.71
C VAL A 159 20.11 -7.27 -12.71
N LEU A 160 20.08 -5.97 -13.03
CA LEU A 160 18.84 -5.19 -12.97
C LEU A 160 17.72 -5.72 -13.87
N PRO A 161 17.94 -6.14 -15.14
CA PRO A 161 16.86 -6.70 -15.96
C PRO A 161 16.25 -7.98 -15.37
N GLN A 162 17.06 -8.77 -14.65
CA GLN A 162 16.59 -9.97 -13.97
C GLN A 162 15.83 -9.60 -12.68
N ALA A 163 16.42 -8.73 -11.84
CA ALA A 163 15.80 -8.26 -10.61
C ALA A 163 14.42 -7.63 -10.82
N VAL A 164 14.24 -6.86 -11.91
CA VAL A 164 12.94 -6.22 -12.24
C VAL A 164 11.82 -7.23 -12.39
N LYS A 165 12.09 -8.44 -12.89
CA LYS A 165 11.06 -9.49 -13.03
C LYS A 165 10.49 -9.93 -11.69
N ASP A 166 11.29 -9.97 -10.63
CA ASP A 166 10.84 -10.31 -9.29
C ASP A 166 10.25 -9.10 -8.54
N VAL A 167 10.81 -7.92 -8.78
CA VAL A 167 10.39 -6.66 -8.15
C VAL A 167 9.00 -6.22 -8.62
N LEU A 168 8.69 -6.28 -9.92
CA LEU A 168 7.43 -5.75 -10.45
C LEU A 168 6.18 -6.40 -9.85
N PRO A 169 6.07 -7.74 -9.75
CA PRO A 169 4.92 -8.38 -9.10
C PRO A 169 4.82 -8.02 -7.61
N ALA A 170 5.95 -7.96 -6.91
CA ALA A 170 6.00 -7.60 -5.50
C ALA A 170 5.54 -6.14 -5.27
N LEU A 171 5.97 -5.21 -6.14
CA LEU A 171 5.54 -3.81 -6.11
C LEU A 171 4.04 -3.66 -6.42
N ALA A 172 3.52 -4.44 -7.37
CA ALA A 172 2.09 -4.47 -7.64
C ALA A 172 1.27 -4.99 -6.45
N ASN A 173 1.79 -6.02 -5.73
CA ASN A 173 1.18 -6.50 -4.49
C ASN A 173 1.22 -5.45 -3.36
N GLU A 174 2.23 -4.59 -3.33
CA GLU A 174 2.29 -3.46 -2.39
C GLU A 174 1.11 -2.50 -2.60
N VAL A 175 0.71 -2.22 -3.85
CA VAL A 175 -0.50 -1.43 -4.13
C VAL A 175 -1.74 -2.08 -3.54
N VAL A 176 -1.91 -3.39 -3.72
CA VAL A 176 -3.06 -4.15 -3.15
C VAL A 176 -3.05 -4.10 -1.61
N THR A 177 -1.88 -4.18 -1.00
CA THR A 177 -1.72 -4.03 0.45
C THR A 177 -2.10 -2.63 0.89
N MET A 178 -1.62 -1.61 0.20
CA MET A 178 -1.89 -0.21 0.50
C MET A 178 -3.38 0.15 0.41
N VAL A 179 -4.14 -0.48 -0.51
CA VAL A 179 -5.61 -0.33 -0.57
C VAL A 179 -6.28 -0.71 0.75
N LYS A 180 -5.79 -1.74 1.43
CA LYS A 180 -6.32 -2.15 2.75
C LYS A 180 -5.80 -1.26 3.88
N GLU A 181 -4.51 -0.92 3.84
CA GLU A 181 -3.86 -0.11 4.87
C GLU A 181 -4.34 1.34 4.89
N SER A 182 -4.75 1.90 3.74
CA SER A 182 -5.34 3.25 3.68
C SER A 182 -6.58 3.42 4.55
N SER A 183 -7.27 2.33 4.91
CA SER A 183 -8.43 2.33 5.82
C SER A 183 -8.12 2.92 7.21
N VAL A 184 -6.85 2.88 7.63
CA VAL A 184 -6.40 3.48 8.90
C VAL A 184 -6.55 5.01 8.89
N CYS A 185 -6.49 5.65 7.70
CA CYS A 185 -6.68 7.10 7.54
C CYS A 185 -8.08 7.57 7.96
N SER A 186 -9.06 6.65 7.98
CA SER A 186 -10.42 6.93 8.48
C SER A 186 -10.45 7.40 9.94
N ALA A 187 -9.47 6.99 10.75
CA ALA A 187 -9.38 7.38 12.15
C ALA A 187 -9.13 8.89 12.32
N TYR A 188 -8.61 9.53 11.29
CA TYR A 188 -8.28 10.96 11.27
C TYR A 188 -9.24 11.78 10.39
N GLY A 189 -10.33 11.17 9.92
CA GLY A 189 -11.35 11.86 9.13
C GLY A 189 -11.07 11.94 7.63
N MET A 190 -10.09 11.17 7.11
CA MET A 190 -9.92 11.03 5.67
C MET A 190 -11.11 10.30 5.06
N GLY A 191 -11.75 10.91 4.07
CA GLY A 191 -12.97 10.43 3.42
C GLY A 191 -12.72 9.26 2.44
N GLU A 192 -12.11 8.17 2.91
CA GLU A 192 -11.92 6.94 2.18
C GLU A 192 -13.03 5.91 2.52
N LEU A 193 -12.95 4.70 1.99
CA LEU A 193 -14.04 3.72 2.03
C LEU A 193 -14.45 3.31 3.45
N MET A 194 -13.51 3.11 4.38
CA MET A 194 -13.83 2.80 5.79
C MET A 194 -14.49 3.99 6.47
N PHE A 195 -14.08 5.22 6.17
CA PHE A 195 -14.72 6.43 6.70
C PHE A 195 -16.17 6.56 6.21
N ALA A 196 -16.44 6.22 4.94
CA ALA A 196 -17.81 6.20 4.42
C ALA A 196 -18.69 5.22 5.21
N ALA A 197 -18.21 4.00 5.47
CA ALA A 197 -18.96 3.03 6.28
C ALA A 197 -19.20 3.50 7.70
N LYS A 198 -18.22 4.10 8.38
CA LYS A 198 -18.36 4.67 9.73
C LYS A 198 -19.42 5.75 9.77
N ASN A 199 -19.41 6.68 8.81
CA ASN A 199 -20.39 7.76 8.73
C ASN A 199 -21.81 7.23 8.49
N VAL A 200 -21.97 6.28 7.55
CA VAL A 200 -23.27 5.67 7.26
C VAL A 200 -23.77 4.90 8.47
N SER A 201 -22.93 4.11 9.12
CA SER A 201 -23.28 3.39 10.35
C SER A 201 -23.73 4.34 11.46
N GLY A 202 -22.98 5.42 11.71
CA GLY A 202 -23.33 6.42 12.73
C GLY A 202 -24.62 7.19 12.43
N THR A 203 -24.88 7.47 11.15
CA THR A 203 -26.08 8.25 10.75
C THR A 203 -27.35 7.40 10.70
N THR A 204 -27.23 6.12 10.29
CA THR A 204 -28.37 5.22 10.11
C THR A 204 -28.63 4.33 11.32
N LEU A 205 -27.69 4.28 12.27
CA LEU A 205 -27.67 3.35 13.40
C LEU A 205 -27.67 1.87 12.98
N ILE A 206 -27.32 1.58 11.71
CA ILE A 206 -27.12 0.23 11.22
C ILE A 206 -25.68 -0.17 11.54
N SER A 207 -25.48 -0.99 12.58
CA SER A 207 -24.17 -1.22 13.17
C SER A 207 -23.21 -2.00 12.28
N VAL A 208 -23.66 -3.00 11.53
CA VAL A 208 -22.79 -3.96 10.83
C VAL A 208 -22.95 -3.91 9.31
N GLY A 209 -24.14 -3.71 8.78
CA GLY A 209 -24.41 -3.72 7.33
C GLY A 209 -23.44 -2.88 6.48
N PRO A 210 -23.14 -1.61 6.84
CA PRO A 210 -22.16 -0.79 6.09
C PRO A 210 -20.77 -1.41 6.04
N PHE A 211 -20.31 -2.06 7.13
CA PHE A 211 -18.98 -2.71 7.18
C PHE A 211 -18.95 -3.99 6.34
N VAL A 212 -20.01 -4.79 6.36
CA VAL A 212 -20.15 -5.95 5.46
C VAL A 212 -20.12 -5.51 4.01
N PHE A 213 -20.80 -4.42 3.67
CA PHE A 213 -20.83 -3.87 2.33
C PHE A 213 -19.42 -3.46 1.85
N ILE A 214 -18.67 -2.70 2.66
CA ILE A 214 -17.31 -2.32 2.26
C ILE A 214 -16.35 -3.50 2.23
N ALA A 215 -16.54 -4.52 3.07
CA ALA A 215 -15.75 -5.75 3.01
C ALA A 215 -15.91 -6.44 1.65
N LEU A 216 -17.14 -6.47 1.10
CA LEU A 216 -17.40 -6.96 -0.25
C LEU A 216 -16.73 -6.08 -1.30
N ILE A 217 -16.77 -4.75 -1.17
CA ILE A 217 -16.07 -3.84 -2.10
C ILE A 217 -14.56 -4.07 -2.06
N TYR A 218 -13.94 -4.13 -0.88
CA TYR A 218 -12.51 -4.45 -0.75
C TYR A 218 -12.17 -5.80 -1.37
N PHE A 219 -13.01 -6.81 -1.17
CA PHE A 219 -12.83 -8.13 -1.80
C PHE A 219 -12.90 -8.04 -3.32
N CYS A 220 -13.91 -7.35 -3.87
CA CYS A 220 -14.09 -7.16 -5.31
C CYS A 220 -12.93 -6.37 -5.96
N ILE A 221 -12.24 -5.51 -5.22
CA ILE A 221 -11.06 -4.78 -5.71
C ILE A 221 -9.81 -5.64 -5.59
N ASN A 222 -9.54 -6.15 -4.39
CA ASN A 222 -8.26 -6.80 -4.08
C ASN A 222 -8.13 -8.21 -4.68
N PHE A 223 -9.21 -9.02 -4.70
CA PHE A 223 -9.13 -10.39 -5.19
C PHE A 223 -8.83 -10.46 -6.70
N PRO A 224 -9.53 -9.73 -7.59
CA PRO A 224 -9.17 -9.72 -9.01
C PRO A 224 -7.78 -9.13 -9.26
N ALA A 225 -7.40 -8.05 -8.54
CA ALA A 225 -6.09 -7.44 -8.65
C ALA A 225 -4.98 -8.44 -8.29
N SER A 226 -5.10 -9.15 -7.17
CA SER A 226 -4.14 -10.19 -6.77
C SER A 226 -4.06 -11.32 -7.80
N LYS A 227 -5.19 -11.76 -8.35
CA LYS A 227 -5.20 -12.81 -9.41
C LYS A 227 -4.55 -12.35 -10.71
N ALA A 228 -4.73 -11.09 -11.08
CA ALA A 228 -4.05 -10.49 -12.23
C ALA A 228 -2.54 -10.45 -12.03
N ILE A 229 -2.08 -10.04 -10.83
CA ILE A 229 -0.66 -9.99 -10.47
C ILE A 229 -0.04 -11.39 -10.51
N GLU A 230 -0.69 -12.41 -9.91
CA GLU A 230 -0.24 -13.80 -9.97
C GLU A 230 -0.12 -14.32 -11.42
N ALA A 231 -1.04 -13.92 -12.31
CA ALA A 231 -0.99 -14.31 -13.72
C ALA A 231 0.19 -13.66 -14.45
N ILE A 232 0.45 -12.37 -14.19
CA ILE A 232 1.60 -11.64 -14.74
C ILE A 232 2.91 -12.26 -14.24
N GLU A 233 3.04 -12.51 -12.94
CA GLU A 233 4.21 -13.14 -12.33
C GLU A 233 4.52 -14.49 -12.99
N ARG A 234 3.51 -15.35 -13.10
CA ARG A 234 3.67 -16.65 -13.78
C ARG A 234 4.12 -16.51 -15.24
N ARG A 235 3.67 -15.48 -15.95
CA ARG A 235 4.07 -15.21 -17.34
C ARG A 235 5.53 -14.75 -17.43
N MET A 236 5.97 -13.90 -16.51
CA MET A 236 7.35 -13.39 -16.46
C MET A 236 8.35 -14.50 -16.12
N ARG A 237 8.02 -15.39 -15.17
CA ARG A 237 8.90 -16.51 -14.76
C ARG A 237 8.98 -17.64 -15.79
N ARG A 238 8.04 -17.76 -16.74
CA ARG A 238 8.13 -18.77 -17.81
C ARG A 238 9.31 -18.55 -18.76
N GLY A 239 9.79 -17.33 -18.90
CA GLY A 239 10.95 -17.00 -19.73
C GLY A 239 12.28 -17.48 -19.17
N ASP A 240 12.38 -17.79 -17.87
CA ASP A 240 13.64 -18.14 -17.21
C ASP A 240 13.90 -19.66 -17.14
N LYS A 241 12.95 -20.48 -17.58
CA LYS A 241 13.05 -21.96 -17.60
C LYS A 241 13.52 -22.54 -18.95
N ARG A 242 14.12 -21.70 -19.83
CA ARG A 242 14.70 -22.16 -21.09
C ARG A 242 16.21 -21.98 -21.13
#